data_67a635b2cfa64cbfc16b5ce1bc354502
#
_entry.id   67a635b2cfa64cbfc16b5ce1bc354502
#
_cell.length_a   1.000
_cell.length_b   1.000
_cell.length_c   1.000
_cell.angle_alpha   90.00
_cell.angle_beta   90.00
_cell.angle_gamma   90.00
#
_symmetry.space_group_name_H-M   'P 1'
#
loop_
_entity.id
_entity.type
_entity.pdbx_description
1 polymer ?
#
loop_
_entity_poly.entity_id
_entity_poly.type
_entity_poly.pdbx_seq_one_letter_code
_entity_poly.pdbx_strand_id
1 'polypeptide(L)'
;HFFSETPPAEVLFETLTALRDSGADIPKLAVMTKTTEDLLTLLSVSAAWKRGADRPFVLIGMVPHGVLSRISGAEFGSCLSFGALRESSAPGQLPARELRHILSLLPEYPVPDTAEPRK
;
A
#
# COMPACT_ATOMS: atom_id res chain seq x y z
N HIS A 1 -9.77 7.63 1.61
CA HIS A 1 -8.94 7.69 2.84
C HIS A 1 -9.79 7.50 4.07
N PHE A 2 -9.22 6.83 5.07
CA PHE A 2 -9.82 6.74 6.40
C PHE A 2 -8.90 7.50 7.35
N PHE A 3 -9.16 8.78 7.52
CA PHE A 3 -8.25 9.63 8.29
C PHE A 3 -8.37 9.48 9.80
N SER A 4 -9.35 8.75 10.29
CA SER A 4 -9.54 8.61 11.73
C SER A 4 -9.16 7.24 12.26
N GLU A 5 -9.03 6.24 11.40
CA GLU A 5 -8.83 4.87 11.89
C GLU A 5 -8.38 3.92 10.79
N THR A 6 -8.03 2.70 11.21
CA THR A 6 -7.90 1.55 10.31
C THR A 6 -9.15 0.70 10.53
N PRO A 7 -10.03 0.60 9.52
CA PRO A 7 -11.22 -0.23 9.66
C PRO A 7 -10.87 -1.72 9.78
N PRO A 8 -11.81 -2.54 10.22
CA PRO A 8 -11.60 -3.99 10.21
C PRO A 8 -11.32 -4.52 8.82
N ALA A 9 -10.69 -5.70 8.75
CA ALA A 9 -10.29 -6.29 7.48
C ALA A 9 -11.44 -6.41 6.49
N GLU A 10 -12.63 -6.82 6.96
CA GLU A 10 -13.78 -6.96 6.06
C GLU A 10 -14.13 -5.65 5.37
N VAL A 11 -14.06 -4.55 6.10
CA VAL A 11 -14.36 -3.23 5.53
C VAL A 11 -13.32 -2.84 4.51
N LEU A 12 -12.05 -3.17 4.78
CA LEU A 12 -10.97 -2.89 3.82
C LEU A 12 -11.17 -3.68 2.54
N PHE A 13 -11.52 -4.96 2.64
CA PHE A 13 -11.80 -5.78 1.45
C PHE A 13 -13.00 -5.25 0.68
N GLU A 14 -14.07 -4.86 1.38
CA GLU A 14 -15.25 -4.31 0.73
C GLU A 14 -14.94 -3.03 0.01
N THR A 15 -14.13 -2.17 0.63
CA THR A 15 -13.76 -0.89 0.03
C THR A 15 -12.90 -1.09 -1.21
N LEU A 16 -11.92 -1.99 -1.13
CA LEU A 16 -11.08 -2.29 -2.29
C LEU A 16 -11.91 -2.88 -3.42
N THR A 17 -12.84 -3.77 -3.09
CA THR A 17 -13.75 -4.36 -4.07
C THR A 17 -14.59 -3.29 -4.75
N ALA A 18 -15.15 -2.37 -3.96
CA ALA A 18 -15.96 -1.29 -4.51
C ALA A 18 -15.14 -0.38 -5.42
N LEU A 19 -13.91 -0.07 -5.05
CA LEU A 19 -13.04 0.74 -5.89
C LEU A 19 -12.72 0.03 -7.20
N ARG A 20 -12.41 -1.27 -7.13
CA ARG A 20 -12.14 -2.04 -8.34
C ARG A 20 -13.36 -2.08 -9.24
N ASP A 21 -14.52 -2.36 -8.66
CA ASP A 21 -15.76 -2.53 -9.43
C ASP A 21 -16.25 -1.20 -10.00
N SER A 22 -15.83 -0.08 -9.42
CA SER A 22 -16.19 1.23 -9.95
C SER A 22 -15.33 1.61 -11.17
N GLY A 23 -14.37 0.77 -11.53
CA GLY A 23 -13.56 1.02 -12.71
C GLY A 23 -12.21 1.66 -12.43
N ALA A 24 -11.78 1.73 -11.18
CA ALA A 24 -10.48 2.31 -10.87
C ALA A 24 -9.37 1.46 -11.49
N ASP A 25 -8.46 2.10 -12.20
CA ASP A 25 -7.31 1.41 -12.77
C ASP A 25 -6.33 1.00 -11.68
N ILE A 26 -6.16 1.84 -10.68
CA ILE A 26 -5.29 1.56 -9.53
C ILE A 26 -6.08 1.93 -8.28
N PRO A 27 -6.83 0.98 -7.72
CA PRO A 27 -7.50 1.25 -6.45
C PRO A 27 -6.49 1.66 -5.39
N LYS A 28 -6.78 2.74 -4.70
CA LYS A 28 -5.89 3.24 -3.66
C LYS A 28 -6.67 3.47 -2.37
N LEU A 29 -6.14 2.97 -1.28
CA LEU A 29 -6.74 3.12 0.03
C LEU A 29 -5.67 3.48 1.03
N ALA A 30 -5.89 4.56 1.76
CA ALA A 30 -4.98 5.00 2.81
C ALA A 30 -5.76 5.04 4.11
N VAL A 31 -5.18 4.49 5.17
CA VAL A 31 -5.84 4.39 6.47
C VAL A 31 -4.94 4.97 7.55
N MET A 32 -5.55 5.34 8.67
CA MET A 32 -4.80 5.86 9.81
C MET A 32 -4.42 4.69 10.71
N THR A 33 -3.14 4.33 10.70
CA THR A 33 -2.63 3.21 11.49
C THR A 33 -2.17 3.74 12.85
N LYS A 34 -2.99 3.55 13.87
CA LYS A 34 -2.71 4.09 15.19
C LYS A 34 -1.93 3.14 16.08
N THR A 35 -1.94 1.86 15.76
CA THR A 35 -1.33 0.83 16.59
C THR A 35 -0.59 -0.17 15.73
N THR A 36 0.24 -0.99 16.36
CA THR A 36 0.90 -2.10 15.68
C THR A 36 -0.14 -3.06 15.09
N GLU A 37 -1.23 -3.29 15.82
CA GLU A 37 -2.29 -4.17 15.33
C GLU A 37 -2.95 -3.62 14.08
N ASP A 38 -3.11 -2.31 13.99
CA ASP A 38 -3.62 -1.67 12.79
C ASP A 38 -2.70 -1.95 11.60
N LEU A 39 -1.39 -1.83 11.81
CA LEU A 39 -0.42 -2.13 10.77
C LEU A 39 -0.51 -3.58 10.35
N LEU A 40 -0.63 -4.50 11.30
CA LEU A 40 -0.75 -5.93 10.98
C LEU A 40 -2.01 -6.20 10.16
N THR A 41 -3.12 -5.58 10.52
CA THR A 41 -4.35 -5.71 9.74
C THR A 41 -4.14 -5.23 8.31
N LEU A 42 -3.54 -4.06 8.16
CA LEU A 42 -3.29 -3.48 6.86
C LEU A 42 -2.42 -4.38 5.99
N LEU A 43 -1.31 -4.85 6.55
CA LEU A 43 -0.39 -5.70 5.79
C LEU A 43 -1.00 -7.05 5.46
N SER A 44 -1.78 -7.62 6.37
CA SER A 44 -2.49 -8.88 6.11
C SER A 44 -3.50 -8.75 4.98
N VAL A 45 -4.26 -7.66 4.98
CA VAL A 45 -5.22 -7.40 3.90
C VAL A 45 -4.48 -7.20 2.58
N SER A 46 -3.39 -6.46 2.60
CA SER A 46 -2.60 -6.21 1.39
C SER A 46 -2.07 -7.52 0.82
N ALA A 47 -1.50 -8.38 1.65
CA ALA A 47 -1.00 -9.67 1.21
C ALA A 47 -2.10 -10.55 0.64
N ALA A 48 -3.27 -10.55 1.28
CA ALA A 48 -4.40 -11.35 0.80
C ALA A 48 -4.97 -10.79 -0.50
N TRP A 49 -5.11 -9.47 -0.61
CA TRP A 49 -5.61 -8.84 -1.82
C TRP A 49 -4.68 -9.09 -2.99
N LYS A 50 -3.37 -9.04 -2.74
CA LYS A 50 -2.37 -9.28 -3.77
C LYS A 50 -2.55 -10.62 -4.46
N ARG A 51 -2.94 -11.65 -3.72
CA ARG A 51 -3.05 -13.00 -4.28
C ARG A 51 -4.12 -13.11 -5.35
N GLY A 52 -5.17 -12.31 -5.25
CA GLY A 52 -6.25 -12.37 -6.23
C GLY A 52 -6.41 -11.11 -7.05
N ALA A 53 -5.48 -10.18 -6.97
CA ALA A 53 -5.63 -8.90 -7.65
C ALA A 53 -5.44 -9.06 -9.15
N ASP A 54 -6.33 -8.44 -9.91
CA ASP A 54 -6.25 -8.44 -11.38
C ASP A 54 -5.65 -7.14 -11.90
N ARG A 55 -5.25 -6.25 -11.02
CA ARG A 55 -4.68 -4.96 -11.40
C ARG A 55 -3.82 -4.43 -10.25
N PRO A 56 -2.96 -3.44 -10.55
CA PRO A 56 -2.16 -2.81 -9.49
C PRO A 56 -3.04 -2.13 -8.47
N PHE A 57 -2.57 -2.02 -7.26
CA PHE A 57 -3.31 -1.35 -6.19
C PHE A 57 -2.33 -0.68 -5.22
N VAL A 58 -2.86 0.21 -4.38
CA VAL A 58 -2.10 0.87 -3.34
C VAL A 58 -2.86 0.76 -2.02
N LEU A 59 -2.21 0.24 -1.01
CA LEU A 59 -2.80 0.12 0.31
C LEU A 59 -1.73 0.54 1.33
N ILE A 60 -1.90 1.70 1.92
CA ILE A 60 -0.87 2.28 2.77
C ILE A 60 -1.45 2.82 4.06
N GLY A 61 -0.62 2.85 5.09
CA GLY A 61 -0.95 3.44 6.37
C GLY A 61 -0.33 4.82 6.53
N MET A 62 -0.96 5.64 7.34
CA MET A 62 -0.50 6.97 7.65
C MET A 62 0.01 7.01 9.09
N VAL A 63 0.76 8.06 9.43
CA VAL A 63 1.45 8.30 10.70
C VAL A 63 2.51 7.22 10.99
N PRO A 64 3.20 7.29 12.13
CA PRO A 64 4.39 6.45 12.33
C PRO A 64 4.17 4.96 12.16
N HIS A 65 3.03 4.45 12.63
CA HIS A 65 2.76 3.02 12.49
C HIS A 65 2.52 2.59 11.05
N GLY A 66 2.35 3.53 10.13
CA GLY A 66 2.13 3.19 8.73
C GLY A 66 3.39 3.22 7.87
N VAL A 67 4.53 3.66 8.42
CA VAL A 67 5.74 3.84 7.62
C VAL A 67 6.17 2.55 6.93
N LEU A 68 6.12 1.42 7.62
CA LEU A 68 6.52 0.16 7.01
C LEU A 68 5.68 -0.19 5.79
N SER A 69 4.40 0.17 5.78
CA SER A 69 3.56 -0.10 4.62
C SER A 69 3.99 0.70 3.40
N ARG A 70 4.69 1.80 3.61
CA ARG A 70 5.12 2.67 2.51
C ARG A 70 6.43 2.22 1.87
N ILE A 71 7.18 1.37 2.53
CA ILE A 71 8.47 0.90 2.00
C ILE A 71 8.45 -0.58 1.67
N SER A 72 7.37 -1.29 1.95
CA SER A 72 7.31 -2.74 1.78
C SER A 72 6.40 -3.19 0.64
N GLY A 73 6.15 -2.31 -0.33
CA GLY A 73 5.24 -2.62 -1.42
C GLY A 73 5.65 -3.84 -2.23
N ALA A 74 6.95 -4.05 -2.41
CA ALA A 74 7.43 -5.20 -3.16
C ALA A 74 7.00 -6.51 -2.49
N GLU A 75 6.91 -6.53 -1.16
CA GLU A 75 6.50 -7.72 -0.43
C GLU A 75 4.97 -7.84 -0.37
N PHE A 76 4.29 -6.77 -0.07
CA PHE A 76 2.87 -6.82 0.24
C PHE A 76 1.97 -6.40 -0.91
N GLY A 77 2.53 -5.96 -2.02
CA GLY A 77 1.77 -5.75 -3.25
C GLY A 77 1.38 -4.33 -3.58
N SER A 78 1.59 -3.38 -2.68
CA SER A 78 1.26 -1.99 -2.96
C SER A 78 2.22 -1.46 -4.04
N CYS A 79 1.67 -1.02 -5.16
CA CYS A 79 2.51 -0.76 -6.35
C CYS A 79 3.17 0.61 -6.36
N LEU A 80 2.73 1.53 -5.52
CA LEU A 80 3.29 2.88 -5.47
C LEU A 80 3.48 3.30 -4.03
N SER A 81 4.44 4.18 -3.83
CA SER A 81 4.58 4.88 -2.56
C SER A 81 4.73 6.37 -2.85
N PHE A 82 4.46 7.19 -1.86
CA PHE A 82 4.40 8.62 -2.06
C PHE A 82 5.36 9.31 -1.09
N GLY A 83 6.30 10.04 -1.66
CA GLY A 83 7.24 10.83 -0.87
C GLY A 83 6.90 12.31 -0.94
N ALA A 84 7.26 13.05 0.09
CA ALA A 84 7.04 14.47 0.14
C ALA A 84 8.21 15.21 -0.49
N LEU A 85 7.93 16.23 -1.32
CA LEU A 85 8.99 17.04 -1.89
C LEU A 85 9.41 18.14 -0.92
N ARG A 86 8.46 18.75 -0.25
CA ARG A 86 8.73 19.78 0.75
C ARG A 86 7.93 19.53 1.99
N GLU A 87 6.62 19.61 1.87
CA GLU A 87 5.72 19.32 2.97
C GLU A 87 4.96 18.05 2.68
N SER A 88 4.70 17.31 3.72
CA SER A 88 3.95 16.08 3.56
C SER A 88 2.50 16.40 3.19
N SER A 89 1.98 15.73 2.17
CA SER A 89 0.58 15.89 1.78
C SER A 89 -0.32 14.91 2.53
N ALA A 90 0.27 14.00 3.29
CA ALA A 90 -0.49 13.07 4.13
C ALA A 90 0.37 12.70 5.33
N PRO A 91 -0.24 12.41 6.47
CA PRO A 91 0.53 12.02 7.65
C PRO A 91 1.39 10.81 7.37
N GLY A 92 2.63 10.84 7.83
CA GLY A 92 3.53 9.69 7.72
C GLY A 92 4.30 9.58 6.42
N GLN A 93 4.14 10.51 5.49
CA GLN A 93 4.96 10.49 4.28
C GLN A 93 6.41 10.79 4.61
N LEU A 94 7.31 10.05 3.99
CA LEU A 94 8.74 10.31 4.08
C LEU A 94 9.15 11.30 3.00
N PRO A 95 10.26 12.04 3.21
CA PRO A 95 10.78 12.87 2.12
C PRO A 95 11.11 12.00 0.91
N ALA A 96 10.78 12.51 -0.27
CA ALA A 96 10.88 11.70 -1.49
C ALA A 96 12.28 11.17 -1.73
N ARG A 97 13.31 12.00 -1.47
CA ARG A 97 14.69 11.58 -1.67
C ARG A 97 15.05 10.42 -0.75
N GLU A 98 14.66 10.51 0.51
CA GLU A 98 14.96 9.46 1.47
C GLU A 98 14.17 8.20 1.18
N LEU A 99 12.91 8.34 0.80
CA LEU A 99 12.11 7.20 0.38
C LEU A 99 12.76 6.48 -0.79
N ARG A 100 13.21 7.22 -1.78
CA ARG A 100 13.86 6.65 -2.95
C ARG A 100 15.12 5.87 -2.55
N HIS A 101 15.90 6.44 -1.64
CA HIS A 101 17.10 5.77 -1.15
C HIS A 101 16.77 4.48 -0.44
N ILE A 102 15.79 4.52 0.46
CA ILE A 102 15.38 3.32 1.19
C ILE A 102 14.91 2.24 0.21
N LEU A 103 14.07 2.61 -0.75
CA LEU A 103 13.57 1.62 -1.71
C LEU A 103 14.70 1.02 -2.54
N SER A 104 15.75 1.78 -2.81
CA SER A 104 16.88 1.26 -3.57
C SER A 104 17.69 0.22 -2.80
N LEU A 105 17.57 0.19 -1.48
CA LEU A 105 18.31 -0.75 -0.65
C LEU A 105 17.53 -2.03 -0.41
N LEU A 106 16.23 -2.05 -0.69
CA LEU A 106 15.38 -3.20 -0.41
C LEU A 106 15.38 -4.13 -1.60
N PRO A 107 15.22 -5.44 -1.36
CA PRO A 107 15.18 -6.37 -2.47
C PRO A 107 13.94 -6.17 -3.32
N GLU A 108 14.09 -6.46 -4.61
CA GLU A 108 12.96 -6.49 -5.51
C GLU A 108 12.59 -7.95 -5.72
N TYR A 109 11.31 -8.23 -5.65
CA TYR A 109 10.86 -9.60 -5.86
C TYR A 109 10.51 -9.76 -7.34
N PRO A 110 10.96 -10.86 -7.95
CA PRO A 110 10.67 -11.06 -9.36
C PRO A 110 9.17 -11.10 -9.57
N VAL A 111 8.76 -10.51 -10.66
CA VAL A 111 7.38 -10.66 -11.08
C VAL A 111 7.24 -12.07 -11.59
N PRO A 112 6.20 -12.80 -11.22
CA PRO A 112 6.04 -14.15 -11.72
C PRO A 112 6.05 -14.17 -13.24
N ASP A 113 6.71 -15.18 -13.78
CA ASP A 113 6.77 -15.35 -15.21
C ASP A 113 5.50 -15.94 -15.66
N THR A 114 4.46 -15.19 -15.64
CA THR A 114 3.24 -15.74 -15.96
C THR A 114 2.95 -15.57 -17.28
N ALA A 115 3.15 -14.91 -17.73
CA ALA A 115 2.68 -14.77 -18.82
C ALA A 115 3.32 -14.42 -19.72
N GLU A 116 3.21 -14.12 -20.12
CA GLU A 116 3.69 -13.68 -20.95
C GLU A 116 4.34 -13.13 -20.90
N PRO A 117 4.67 -13.18 -21.51
CA PRO A 117 5.78 -12.68 -21.29
C PRO A 117 5.61 -11.43 -20.93
N ARG A 118 6.12 -11.08 -20.09
CA ARG A 118 6.09 -9.94 -19.78
C ARG A 118 7.00 -9.35 -20.52
N LYS A 119 6.85 -8.45 -20.75
CA LYS A 119 7.71 -7.79 -21.51
C LYS A 119 7.67 -6.51 -21.17
#